data_caf6ea17bc2d4f1a893f6eb5bc5aeea4
#
_entry.id   caf6ea17bc2d4f1a893f6eb5bc5aeea4
#
_cell.length_a   1.000
_cell.length_b   1.000
_cell.length_c   1.000
_cell.angle_alpha   90.00
_cell.angle_beta   90.00
_cell.angle_gamma   90.00
#
_symmetry.space_group_name_H-M   'P 1'
#
loop_
_entity.id
_entity.type
_entity.pdbx_description
1 polymer ?
#
loop_
_entity_poly.entity_id
_entity_poly.type
_entity_poly.pdbx_seq_one_letter_code
_entity_poly.pdbx_strand_id
1 'polypeptide(L)'
;MSIKGIKRWAAAGALFFWSFAAWAEYKLNLQTPHTLLGEKIYDLHTIITAICFVIFIGVFGFMFYAVFKHRKSVGHKAAQFHENTAVEVAWTLIPFVILIAMAVPATGTLITMRDTSEADLTIKATGYQWKWGYDYIKGEGEGISFYSTLSTPRAQIDGTD
;
A
#
# COMPACT_ATOMS: atom_id res chain seq x y z
N MET A 1 34.09 -26.35 8.74
CA MET A 1 33.49 -25.89 7.48
C MET A 1 34.58 -25.12 6.73
N SER A 2 34.96 -25.55 5.52
CA SER A 2 36.09 -24.97 4.77
C SER A 2 35.77 -23.54 4.30
N ILE A 3 36.74 -22.63 4.38
CA ILE A 3 36.67 -21.24 3.89
C ILE A 3 36.18 -21.18 2.42
N LYS A 4 36.53 -22.19 1.61
CA LYS A 4 36.05 -22.34 0.23
C LYS A 4 34.54 -22.60 0.15
N GLY A 5 33.96 -23.31 1.11
CA GLY A 5 32.51 -23.54 1.21
C GLY A 5 31.74 -22.25 1.52
N ILE A 6 32.22 -21.46 2.48
CA ILE A 6 31.57 -20.18 2.87
C ILE A 6 31.56 -19.18 1.69
N LYS A 7 32.66 -19.07 0.93
CA LYS A 7 32.73 -18.20 -0.26
C LYS A 7 31.75 -18.62 -1.37
N ARG A 8 31.55 -19.94 -1.55
CA ARG A 8 30.58 -20.45 -2.55
C ARG A 8 29.13 -20.16 -2.14
N TRP A 9 28.77 -20.29 -0.87
CA TRP A 9 27.45 -19.97 -0.36
C TRP A 9 27.19 -18.47 -0.36
N ALA A 10 28.20 -17.64 -0.05
CA ALA A 10 28.10 -16.19 -0.15
C ALA A 10 27.92 -15.72 -1.60
N ALA A 11 28.64 -16.31 -2.55
CA ALA A 11 28.47 -16.03 -3.97
C ALA A 11 27.11 -16.47 -4.52
N ALA A 12 26.62 -17.66 -4.11
CA ALA A 12 25.28 -18.14 -4.47
C ALA A 12 24.17 -17.23 -3.89
N GLY A 13 24.32 -16.77 -2.65
CA GLY A 13 23.42 -15.82 -2.03
C GLY A 13 23.42 -14.46 -2.75
N ALA A 14 24.59 -13.93 -3.10
CA ALA A 14 24.71 -12.69 -3.86
C ALA A 14 24.09 -12.80 -5.25
N LEU A 15 24.27 -13.91 -5.95
CA LEU A 15 23.63 -14.17 -7.25
C LEU A 15 22.12 -14.30 -7.12
N PHE A 16 21.62 -14.94 -6.05
CA PHE A 16 20.19 -15.04 -5.77
C PHE A 16 19.56 -13.66 -5.51
N PHE A 17 20.21 -12.80 -4.72
CA PHE A 17 19.75 -11.42 -4.51
C PHE A 17 19.83 -10.57 -5.78
N TRP A 18 20.80 -10.79 -6.65
CA TRP A 18 20.93 -10.05 -7.92
C TRP A 18 19.88 -10.47 -8.95
N SER A 19 19.40 -11.71 -8.92
CA SER A 19 18.32 -12.18 -9.80
C SER A 19 16.97 -11.49 -9.53
N PHE A 20 16.74 -10.94 -8.35
CA PHE A 20 15.58 -10.12 -8.03
C PHE A 20 15.64 -8.70 -8.60
N ALA A 21 16.79 -8.26 -9.09
CA ALA A 21 16.94 -7.02 -9.86
C ALA A 21 16.49 -7.18 -11.33
N ALA A 22 15.76 -8.24 -11.67
CA ALA A 22 15.14 -8.40 -12.97
C ALA A 22 14.09 -7.29 -13.17
N TRP A 23 14.39 -6.37 -13.97
CA TRP A 23 13.74 -5.27 -14.69
C TRP A 23 12.19 -5.21 -14.69
N ALA A 24 11.54 -5.54 -13.59
CA ALA A 24 10.17 -5.14 -13.39
C ALA A 24 10.22 -3.67 -12.94
N GLU A 25 9.60 -2.79 -13.68
CA GLU A 25 9.38 -1.41 -13.26
C GLU A 25 8.45 -1.42 -12.06
N TYR A 26 9.02 -1.69 -10.88
CA TYR A 26 8.28 -1.68 -9.62
C TYR A 26 7.92 -0.24 -9.26
N LYS A 27 6.71 0.15 -9.58
CA LYS A 27 6.13 1.36 -9.00
C LYS A 27 5.77 1.07 -7.55
N LEU A 28 6.60 1.54 -6.63
CA LEU A 28 6.39 1.37 -5.19
C LEU A 28 5.21 2.19 -4.65
N ASN A 29 4.66 3.07 -5.47
CA ASN A 29 3.50 3.91 -5.15
C ASN A 29 2.37 3.64 -6.14
N LEU A 30 1.23 4.31 -5.95
CA LEU A 30 0.12 4.30 -6.88
C LEU A 30 0.56 4.78 -8.28
N GLN A 31 -0.20 4.46 -9.30
CA GLN A 31 0.04 4.97 -10.65
C GLN A 31 -0.01 6.51 -10.69
N THR A 32 0.68 7.10 -11.65
CA THR A 32 0.72 8.56 -11.83
C THR A 32 -0.71 9.11 -11.97
N PRO A 33 -1.11 10.07 -11.13
CA PRO A 33 -2.45 10.65 -11.20
C PRO A 33 -2.60 11.53 -12.44
N HIS A 34 -3.81 11.57 -12.98
CA HIS A 34 -4.19 12.41 -14.13
C HIS A 34 -5.37 13.35 -13.81
N THR A 35 -5.83 13.36 -12.56
CA THR A 35 -6.93 14.21 -12.09
C THR A 35 -6.57 14.85 -10.76
N LEU A 36 -7.15 16.01 -10.45
CA LEU A 36 -6.95 16.70 -9.15
C LEU A 36 -7.29 15.79 -7.96
N LEU A 37 -8.31 14.98 -8.10
CA LEU A 37 -8.69 14.01 -7.08
C LEU A 37 -7.66 12.89 -6.96
N GLY A 38 -7.16 12.39 -8.10
CA GLY A 38 -6.08 11.42 -8.14
C GLY A 38 -4.82 11.92 -7.44
N GLU A 39 -4.45 13.19 -7.62
CA GLU A 39 -3.31 13.82 -6.93
C GLU A 39 -3.50 13.83 -5.41
N LYS A 40 -4.69 14.24 -4.92
CA LYS A 40 -4.99 14.21 -3.48
C LYS A 40 -4.88 12.80 -2.88
N ILE A 41 -5.35 11.78 -3.61
CA ILE A 41 -5.26 10.37 -3.19
C ILE A 41 -3.80 9.91 -3.18
N TYR A 42 -3.03 10.28 -4.19
CA TYR A 42 -1.62 9.95 -4.30
C TYR A 42 -0.79 10.56 -3.16
N ASP A 43 -1.02 11.83 -2.86
CA ASP A 43 -0.33 12.54 -1.77
C ASP A 43 -0.69 11.94 -0.41
N LEU A 44 -1.97 11.66 -0.17
CA LEU A 44 -2.43 11.02 1.05
C LEU A 44 -1.80 9.64 1.24
N HIS A 45 -1.78 8.82 0.18
CA HIS A 45 -1.13 7.52 0.20
C HIS A 45 0.38 7.63 0.47
N THR A 46 1.05 8.60 -0.14
CA THR A 46 2.49 8.84 0.06
C THR A 46 2.80 9.21 1.51
N ILE A 47 2.01 10.11 2.11
CA ILE A 47 2.18 10.50 3.52
C ILE A 47 1.96 9.30 4.44
N ILE A 48 0.90 8.54 4.23
CA ILE A 48 0.60 7.34 5.05
C ILE A 48 1.73 6.32 4.92
N THR A 49 2.21 6.07 3.69
CA THR A 49 3.31 5.14 3.44
C THR A 49 4.60 5.60 4.13
N ALA A 50 4.92 6.88 4.08
CA ALA A 50 6.08 7.45 4.77
C ALA A 50 5.98 7.27 6.29
N ILE A 51 4.82 7.53 6.89
CA ILE A 51 4.58 7.32 8.33
C ILE A 51 4.77 5.83 8.68
N CYS A 52 4.18 4.92 7.92
CA CYS A 52 4.34 3.49 8.12
C CYS A 52 5.80 3.04 8.02
N PHE A 53 6.55 3.61 7.07
CA PHE A 53 7.96 3.30 6.89
C PHE A 53 8.83 3.78 8.07
N VAL A 54 8.55 4.97 8.61
CA VAL A 54 9.23 5.48 9.81
C VAL A 54 8.95 4.58 11.02
N ILE A 55 7.69 4.18 11.22
CA ILE A 55 7.31 3.26 12.29
C ILE A 55 8.01 1.90 12.11
N PHE A 56 8.03 1.37 10.89
CA PHE A 56 8.71 0.11 10.56
C PHE A 56 10.20 0.16 10.92
N ILE A 57 10.92 1.20 10.46
CA ILE A 57 12.34 1.36 10.79
C ILE A 57 12.57 1.49 12.29
N GLY A 58 11.73 2.28 12.98
CA GLY A 58 11.84 2.47 14.43
C GLY A 58 11.67 1.17 15.21
N VAL A 59 10.60 0.43 14.91
CA VAL A 59 10.28 -0.83 15.62
C VAL A 59 11.30 -1.92 15.30
N PHE A 60 11.60 -2.16 14.02
CA PHE A 60 12.57 -3.19 13.64
C PHE A 60 13.99 -2.82 14.06
N GLY A 61 14.37 -1.54 13.96
CA GLY A 61 15.66 -1.06 14.44
C GLY A 61 15.86 -1.32 15.93
N PHE A 62 14.86 -1.00 16.75
CA PHE A 62 14.87 -1.29 18.19
C PHE A 62 14.90 -2.81 18.46
N MET A 63 14.09 -3.57 17.74
CA MET A 63 14.06 -5.03 17.87
C MET A 63 15.42 -5.65 17.55
N PHE A 64 16.03 -5.31 16.41
CA PHE A 64 17.35 -5.81 16.05
C PHE A 64 18.44 -5.36 17.04
N TYR A 65 18.41 -4.10 17.48
CA TYR A 65 19.29 -3.64 18.53
C TYR A 65 19.20 -4.50 19.80
N ALA A 66 17.98 -4.77 20.26
CA ALA A 66 17.74 -5.62 21.44
C ALA A 66 18.26 -7.04 21.23
N VAL A 67 17.96 -7.66 20.08
CA VAL A 67 18.42 -9.02 19.75
C VAL A 67 19.95 -9.11 19.71
N PHE A 68 20.64 -8.14 19.11
CA PHE A 68 22.09 -8.18 19.02
C PHE A 68 22.78 -7.84 20.33
N LYS A 69 22.32 -6.83 21.05
CA LYS A 69 22.98 -6.33 22.25
C LYS A 69 22.67 -7.15 23.50
N HIS A 70 21.45 -7.69 23.62
CA HIS A 70 21.00 -8.40 24.81
C HIS A 70 20.95 -9.93 24.63
N ARG A 71 21.57 -10.46 23.59
CA ARG A 71 21.64 -11.91 23.36
C ARG A 71 22.37 -12.64 24.50
N LYS A 72 21.95 -13.84 24.83
CA LYS A 72 22.51 -14.66 25.92
C LYS A 72 24.02 -14.89 25.79
N SER A 73 24.53 -15.01 24.56
CA SER A 73 25.96 -15.23 24.28
C SER A 73 26.89 -14.06 24.70
N VAL A 74 26.32 -12.86 24.94
CA VAL A 74 27.06 -11.68 25.43
C VAL A 74 27.10 -11.63 26.96
N GLY A 75 26.43 -12.56 27.66
CA GLY A 75 26.37 -12.62 29.11
C GLY A 75 25.51 -11.54 29.75
N HIS A 76 24.63 -10.91 28.98
CA HIS A 76 23.75 -9.86 29.49
C HIS A 76 22.71 -10.45 30.45
N LYS A 77 22.60 -9.85 31.65
CA LYS A 77 21.55 -10.20 32.61
C LYS A 77 20.28 -9.44 32.28
N ALA A 78 19.15 -10.14 32.29
CA ALA A 78 17.86 -9.52 32.05
C ALA A 78 17.55 -8.48 33.13
N ALA A 79 17.07 -7.31 32.74
CA ALA A 79 16.59 -6.30 33.67
C ALA A 79 15.26 -6.78 34.29
N GLN A 80 15.15 -6.63 35.61
CA GLN A 80 13.94 -6.99 36.34
C GLN A 80 13.10 -5.72 36.57
N PHE A 81 12.32 -5.34 35.54
CA PHE A 81 11.33 -4.28 35.66
C PHE A 81 9.95 -4.87 35.34
N HIS A 82 8.91 -4.39 35.99
CA HIS A 82 7.56 -4.91 35.82
C HIS A 82 6.69 -3.96 35.02
N GLU A 83 6.84 -2.65 35.18
CA GLU A 83 6.02 -1.65 34.51
C GLU A 83 6.78 -0.32 34.35
N ASN A 84 6.35 0.48 33.37
CA ASN A 84 6.82 1.85 33.18
C ASN A 84 5.71 2.69 32.60
N THR A 85 4.95 3.36 33.44
CA THR A 85 3.78 4.16 33.08
C THR A 85 4.07 5.21 31.99
N ALA A 86 5.28 5.83 32.00
CA ALA A 86 5.63 6.81 30.97
C ALA A 86 5.72 6.19 29.57
N VAL A 87 6.30 4.99 29.47
CA VAL A 87 6.39 4.24 28.20
C VAL A 87 4.99 3.77 27.76
N GLU A 88 4.15 3.33 28.71
CA GLU A 88 2.76 2.88 28.43
C GLU A 88 1.91 4.02 27.88
N VAL A 89 1.98 5.18 28.50
CA VAL A 89 1.30 6.39 28.00
C VAL A 89 1.84 6.78 26.62
N ALA A 90 3.15 6.73 26.40
CA ALA A 90 3.76 7.10 25.13
C ALA A 90 3.30 6.21 23.98
N TRP A 91 3.34 4.87 24.14
CA TRP A 91 2.91 3.98 23.06
C TRP A 91 1.38 3.96 22.82
N THR A 92 0.59 4.48 23.74
CA THR A 92 -0.85 4.70 23.55
C THR A 92 -1.13 6.02 22.85
N LEU A 93 -0.51 7.11 23.30
CA LEU A 93 -0.78 8.45 22.77
C LEU A 93 -0.19 8.69 21.38
N ILE A 94 1.02 8.18 21.10
CA ILE A 94 1.68 8.40 19.81
C ILE A 94 0.86 7.84 18.65
N PRO A 95 0.41 6.58 18.65
CA PRO A 95 -0.47 6.04 17.58
C PRO A 95 -1.79 6.79 17.49
N PHE A 96 -2.38 7.18 18.62
CA PHE A 96 -3.63 7.93 18.65
C PHE A 96 -3.51 9.28 17.94
N VAL A 97 -2.44 10.05 18.22
CA VAL A 97 -2.16 11.31 17.56
C VAL A 97 -1.91 11.14 16.06
N ILE A 98 -1.17 10.09 15.68
CA ILE A 98 -0.94 9.74 14.26
C ILE A 98 -2.26 9.46 13.55
N LEU A 99 -3.17 8.68 14.14
CA LEU A 99 -4.48 8.39 13.56
C LEU A 99 -5.31 9.64 13.35
N ILE A 100 -5.36 10.56 14.33
CA ILE A 100 -6.06 11.84 14.17
C ILE A 100 -5.43 12.68 13.05
N ALA A 101 -4.11 12.76 13.00
CA ALA A 101 -3.39 13.51 11.97
C ALA A 101 -3.66 12.97 10.55
N MET A 102 -3.88 11.67 10.41
CA MET A 102 -4.26 11.05 9.13
C MET A 102 -5.76 11.21 8.82
N ALA A 103 -6.63 11.16 9.82
CA ALA A 103 -8.07 11.25 9.63
C ALA A 103 -8.52 12.60 9.04
N VAL A 104 -7.88 13.71 9.42
CA VAL A 104 -8.24 15.06 8.94
C VAL A 104 -8.07 15.17 7.41
N PRO A 105 -6.91 14.94 6.81
CA PRO A 105 -6.76 15.03 5.35
C PRO A 105 -7.55 13.94 4.61
N ALA A 106 -7.69 12.74 5.17
CA ALA A 106 -8.49 11.67 4.58
C ALA A 106 -9.97 12.06 4.48
N THR A 107 -10.52 12.66 5.53
CA THR A 107 -11.90 13.15 5.54
C THR A 107 -12.10 14.29 4.52
N GLY A 108 -11.15 15.22 4.40
CA GLY A 108 -11.18 16.28 3.40
C GLY A 108 -11.20 15.71 1.97
N THR A 109 -10.38 14.72 1.69
CA THR A 109 -10.35 14.02 0.39
C THR A 109 -11.69 13.31 0.11
N LEU A 110 -12.26 12.62 1.10
CA LEU A 110 -13.55 11.95 0.97
C LEU A 110 -14.70 12.91 0.67
N ILE A 111 -14.71 14.09 1.32
CA ILE A 111 -15.71 15.13 1.05
C ILE A 111 -15.57 15.62 -0.40
N THR A 112 -14.35 15.90 -0.85
CA THR A 112 -14.10 16.32 -2.24
C THR A 112 -14.54 15.24 -3.26
N MET A 113 -14.36 13.96 -2.96
CA MET A 113 -14.82 12.84 -3.82
C MET A 113 -16.34 12.78 -3.97
N ARG A 114 -17.08 13.26 -2.98
CA ARG A 114 -18.55 13.25 -2.98
C ARG A 114 -19.15 14.49 -3.62
N ASP A 115 -18.36 15.51 -3.87
CA ASP A 115 -18.81 16.74 -4.50
C ASP A 115 -18.94 16.52 -6.01
N THR A 116 -20.17 16.44 -6.47
CA THR A 116 -20.56 16.29 -7.88
C THR A 116 -21.33 17.52 -8.39
N SER A 117 -21.27 18.65 -7.66
CA SER A 117 -22.08 19.83 -7.95
C SER A 117 -21.77 20.47 -9.30
N GLU A 118 -20.51 20.42 -9.75
CA GLU A 118 -20.06 21.02 -11.01
C GLU A 118 -19.59 19.93 -12.03
N ALA A 119 -20.33 18.83 -12.13
CA ALA A 119 -19.99 17.79 -13.09
C ALA A 119 -20.31 18.24 -14.53
N ASP A 120 -19.30 18.29 -15.41
CA ASP A 120 -19.45 18.55 -16.84
C ASP A 120 -20.08 17.37 -17.58
N LEU A 121 -19.78 16.17 -17.12
CA LEU A 121 -20.25 14.91 -17.68
C LEU A 121 -20.79 14.00 -16.57
N THR A 122 -22.00 13.47 -16.78
CA THR A 122 -22.60 12.50 -15.86
C THR A 122 -22.90 11.19 -16.60
N ILE A 123 -22.26 10.11 -16.17
CA ILE A 123 -22.43 8.77 -16.72
C ILE A 123 -23.00 7.85 -15.63
N LYS A 124 -24.10 7.20 -15.89
CA LYS A 124 -24.64 6.13 -15.05
C LYS A 124 -24.03 4.79 -15.47
N ALA A 125 -23.22 4.20 -14.60
CA ALA A 125 -22.69 2.87 -14.78
C ALA A 125 -23.56 1.86 -14.02
N THR A 126 -24.12 0.88 -14.74
CA THR A 126 -24.96 -0.18 -14.16
C THR A 126 -24.28 -1.53 -14.34
N GLY A 127 -24.01 -2.22 -13.23
CA GLY A 127 -23.48 -3.59 -13.25
C GLY A 127 -24.59 -4.62 -13.46
N TYR A 128 -24.42 -5.45 -14.47
CA TYR A 128 -25.26 -6.62 -14.71
C TYR A 128 -24.40 -7.89 -14.54
N GLN A 129 -25.00 -9.03 -14.28
CA GLN A 129 -24.28 -10.28 -14.39
C GLN A 129 -23.94 -10.52 -15.85
N TRP A 130 -22.81 -10.30 -16.05
CA TRP A 130 -21.52 -10.38 -16.71
C TRP A 130 -21.36 -9.30 -17.79
N LYS A 131 -21.96 -8.13 -17.61
CA LYS A 131 -21.77 -6.96 -18.49
C LYS A 131 -21.93 -5.67 -17.70
N TRP A 132 -21.42 -4.57 -18.22
CA TRP A 132 -21.65 -3.23 -17.73
C TRP A 132 -22.48 -2.44 -18.72
N GLY A 133 -23.47 -1.71 -18.22
CA GLY A 133 -24.22 -0.74 -19.02
C GLY A 133 -23.76 0.67 -18.67
N TYR A 134 -23.61 1.49 -19.67
CA TYR A 134 -23.26 2.91 -19.52
C TYR A 134 -24.32 3.77 -20.20
N ASP A 135 -24.90 4.69 -19.43
CA ASP A 135 -25.90 5.64 -19.90
C ASP A 135 -25.34 7.05 -19.68
N TYR A 136 -25.16 7.83 -20.74
CA TYR A 136 -24.73 9.21 -20.66
C TYR A 136 -25.94 10.09 -20.34
N ILE A 137 -26.04 10.62 -19.09
CA ILE A 137 -27.21 11.33 -18.59
C ILE A 137 -27.12 12.84 -18.83
N LYS A 138 -25.89 13.39 -18.78
CA LYS A 138 -25.62 14.82 -18.92
C LYS A 138 -24.25 15.05 -19.54
N GLY A 139 -24.14 16.09 -20.39
CA GLY A 139 -22.89 16.53 -21.01
C GLY A 139 -22.69 16.00 -22.43
N GLU A 140 -21.43 15.92 -22.87
CA GLU A 140 -21.11 15.44 -24.19
C GLU A 140 -21.50 13.96 -24.31
N GLY A 141 -22.33 13.65 -25.34
CA GLY A 141 -22.86 12.31 -25.56
C GLY A 141 -24.16 12.00 -24.81
N GLU A 142 -24.88 13.00 -24.28
CA GLU A 142 -26.16 12.81 -23.61
C GLU A 142 -27.13 12.00 -24.48
N GLY A 143 -27.78 10.99 -23.88
CA GLY A 143 -28.67 10.05 -24.56
C GLY A 143 -27.98 8.82 -25.18
N ILE A 144 -26.65 8.76 -25.17
CA ILE A 144 -25.93 7.55 -25.63
C ILE A 144 -25.99 6.50 -24.53
N SER A 145 -26.37 5.27 -24.93
CA SER A 145 -26.34 4.10 -24.05
C SER A 145 -25.71 2.91 -24.77
N PHE A 146 -24.85 2.16 -24.05
CA PHE A 146 -24.25 0.94 -24.61
C PHE A 146 -23.88 -0.06 -23.52
N TYR A 147 -23.65 -1.30 -23.93
CA TYR A 147 -23.14 -2.34 -23.05
C TYR A 147 -21.68 -2.68 -23.36
N SER A 148 -20.87 -2.78 -22.33
CA SER A 148 -19.54 -3.35 -22.40
C SER A 148 -19.60 -4.81 -21.97
N THR A 149 -19.23 -5.71 -22.87
CA THR A 149 -19.20 -7.15 -22.66
C THR A 149 -17.78 -7.67 -22.78
N LEU A 150 -17.52 -8.89 -22.30
CA LEU A 150 -16.24 -9.54 -22.53
C LEU A 150 -15.99 -9.72 -24.02
N SER A 151 -14.81 -9.32 -24.49
CA SER A 151 -14.38 -9.52 -25.87
C SER A 151 -13.94 -10.96 -26.15
N THR A 152 -13.49 -11.67 -25.11
CA THR A 152 -13.10 -13.09 -25.22
C THR A 152 -14.33 -13.97 -25.29
N PRO A 153 -14.47 -14.82 -26.32
CA PRO A 153 -15.57 -15.79 -26.43
C PRO A 153 -15.67 -16.70 -25.22
N ARG A 154 -16.89 -17.05 -24.82
CA ARG A 154 -17.13 -17.88 -23.65
C ARG A 154 -16.46 -19.25 -23.73
N ALA A 155 -16.44 -19.85 -24.93
CA ALA A 155 -15.80 -21.13 -25.19
C ALA A 155 -14.30 -21.11 -24.85
N GLN A 156 -13.60 -20.00 -25.15
CA GLN A 156 -12.19 -19.84 -24.82
C GLN A 156 -11.97 -19.66 -23.31
N ILE A 157 -12.93 -19.05 -22.61
CA ILE A 157 -12.85 -18.88 -21.14
C ILE A 157 -13.06 -20.22 -20.45
N ASP A 158 -14.02 -21.01 -20.93
CA ASP A 158 -14.40 -22.29 -20.35
C ASP A 158 -13.49 -23.46 -20.84
N GLY A 159 -12.53 -23.16 -21.74
CA GLY A 159 -11.57 -24.16 -22.26
C GLY A 159 -12.25 -25.27 -23.11
N THR A 160 -13.39 -24.94 -23.75
CA THR A 160 -14.17 -25.88 -24.58
C THR A 160 -13.92 -25.70 -26.09
N ASP A 161 -12.93 -24.86 -26.47
CA ASP A 161 -12.52 -24.56 -27.81
C ASP A 161 -11.27 -25.33 -28.23
#